data_ccdc9eac98bec6d5a2016878ac76a6bc
#
_entry.id   ccdc9eac98bec6d5a2016878ac76a6bc
#
_cell.length_a   1.000
_cell.length_b   1.000
_cell.length_c   1.000
_cell.angle_alpha   90.00
_cell.angle_beta   90.00
_cell.angle_gamma   90.00
#
_symmetry.space_group_name_H-M   'P 1'
#
loop_
_entity.id
_entity.type
_entity.pdbx_description
1 polymer ?
#
loop_
_entity_poly.entity_id
_entity_poly.type
_entity_poly.pdbx_seq_one_letter_code
_entity_poly.pdbx_strand_id
1 'polypeptide(L)'
;MQRYTKLTSLKQISEINLTPLMDLTFILLITFIITFPLIEQGVPVNLPRGEASELNPDQSRIITLDLKGRLFLDDLPITEEELAAEMQALGRADPDTTILVRADEELQYGNVVAIMKILHDAKIARMALVTQPENQ
;
A
#
# COMPACT_ATOMS: atom_id res chain seq x y z
N MET A 1 -23.07 67.45 54.21
CA MET A 1 -23.14 67.02 52.82
C MET A 1 -22.46 65.66 52.68
N GLN A 2 -23.21 64.57 52.59
CA GLN A 2 -22.67 63.26 52.36
C GLN A 2 -22.58 63.02 50.83
N ARG A 3 -21.35 62.87 50.36
CA ARG A 3 -21.11 62.46 48.97
C ARG A 3 -21.30 60.95 48.91
N TYR A 4 -22.43 60.51 48.34
CA TYR A 4 -22.60 59.12 47.98
C TYR A 4 -21.74 58.84 46.73
N THR A 5 -20.62 58.17 46.95
CA THR A 5 -19.84 57.65 45.87
C THR A 5 -20.59 56.47 45.29
N LYS A 6 -21.18 56.65 44.12
CA LYS A 6 -21.79 55.56 43.36
C LYS A 6 -20.65 54.64 42.91
N LEU A 7 -20.49 53.56 43.61
CA LEU A 7 -19.65 52.47 43.14
C LEU A 7 -20.29 51.87 41.88
N THR A 8 -19.79 52.25 40.74
CA THR A 8 -20.16 51.61 39.49
C THR A 8 -19.62 50.18 39.54
N SER A 9 -20.52 49.22 39.78
CA SER A 9 -20.15 47.82 39.69
C SER A 9 -19.69 47.54 38.26
N LEU A 10 -18.41 47.34 38.11
CA LEU A 10 -17.86 46.85 36.86
C LEU A 10 -18.53 45.51 36.57
N LYS A 11 -19.41 45.54 35.55
CA LYS A 11 -20.02 44.31 35.06
C LYS A 11 -18.90 43.46 34.48
N GLN A 12 -18.43 42.52 35.27
CA GLN A 12 -17.41 41.60 34.87
C GLN A 12 -18.00 40.73 33.78
N ILE A 13 -17.65 41.02 32.56
CA ILE A 13 -18.03 40.21 31.41
C ILE A 13 -17.14 38.96 31.47
N SER A 14 -17.63 37.92 32.12
CA SER A 14 -16.96 36.62 32.16
C SER A 14 -17.51 35.67 31.10
N GLU A 15 -17.90 36.26 29.95
CA GLU A 15 -18.26 35.43 28.83
C GLU A 15 -16.96 35.04 28.07
N ILE A 16 -16.55 33.81 28.28
CA ILE A 16 -15.44 33.24 27.51
C ILE A 16 -15.98 32.98 26.10
N ASN A 17 -15.41 33.67 25.12
CA ASN A 17 -15.74 33.40 23.75
C ASN A 17 -15.15 32.02 23.35
N LEU A 18 -16.01 31.02 23.20
CA LEU A 18 -15.62 29.66 22.86
C LEU A 18 -15.29 29.48 21.38
N THR A 19 -15.59 30.48 20.53
CA THR A 19 -15.38 30.37 19.09
C THR A 19 -13.92 30.14 18.70
N PRO A 20 -12.91 30.87 19.26
CA PRO A 20 -11.51 30.57 18.97
C PRO A 20 -11.05 29.20 19.49
N LEU A 21 -11.64 28.75 20.60
CA LEU A 21 -11.34 27.44 21.17
C LEU A 21 -11.86 26.31 20.27
N MET A 22 -13.06 26.46 19.74
CA MET A 22 -13.64 25.49 18.80
C MET A 22 -12.86 25.46 17.50
N ASP A 23 -12.41 26.59 16.99
CA ASP A 23 -11.58 26.65 15.79
C ASP A 23 -10.25 25.94 15.97
N LEU A 24 -9.61 26.15 17.12
CA LEU A 24 -8.38 25.44 17.46
C LEU A 24 -8.59 23.93 17.53
N THR A 25 -9.69 23.46 18.13
CA THR A 25 -10.02 22.04 18.19
C THR A 25 -10.33 21.46 16.82
N PHE A 26 -10.98 22.20 15.93
CA PHE A 26 -11.23 21.79 14.56
C PHE A 26 -9.93 21.67 13.76
N ILE A 27 -9.05 22.62 13.85
CA ILE A 27 -7.74 22.57 13.18
C ILE A 27 -6.94 21.38 13.71
N LEU A 28 -6.95 21.16 15.01
CA LEU A 28 -6.30 20.01 15.63
C LEU A 28 -6.88 18.69 15.12
N LEU A 29 -8.20 18.58 15.06
CA LEU A 29 -8.89 17.39 14.55
C LEU A 29 -8.52 17.10 13.09
N ILE A 30 -8.58 18.10 12.24
CA ILE A 30 -8.23 17.99 10.82
C ILE A 30 -6.75 17.57 10.67
N THR A 31 -5.87 18.20 11.45
CA THR A 31 -4.45 17.86 11.46
C THR A 31 -4.23 16.40 11.87
N PHE A 32 -4.94 15.93 12.87
CA PHE A 32 -4.90 14.53 13.29
C PHE A 32 -5.37 13.58 12.19
N ILE A 33 -6.47 13.90 11.53
CA ILE A 33 -7.02 13.06 10.44
C ILE A 33 -6.05 12.98 9.26
N ILE A 34 -5.40 14.09 8.90
CA ILE A 34 -4.44 14.14 7.80
C ILE A 34 -3.12 13.47 8.18
N THR A 35 -2.69 13.64 9.44
CA THR A 35 -1.40 13.14 9.93
C THR A 35 -1.49 11.67 10.36
N PHE A 36 -2.70 11.19 10.69
CA PHE A 36 -2.87 9.75 10.90
C PHE A 36 -2.62 9.06 9.56
N PRO A 37 -1.42 8.56 9.31
CA PRO A 37 -1.27 7.66 8.19
C PRO A 37 -2.23 6.51 8.50
N LEU A 38 -3.07 6.18 7.55
CA LEU A 38 -3.70 4.88 7.52
C LEU A 38 -2.56 3.88 7.75
N ILE A 39 -2.43 3.45 9.00
CA ILE A 39 -1.58 2.32 9.30
C ILE A 39 -2.34 1.16 8.67
N GLU A 40 -2.21 1.07 7.35
CA GLU A 40 -2.41 -0.20 6.72
C GLU A 40 -1.45 -1.11 7.45
N GLN A 41 -2.00 -2.05 8.17
CA GLN A 41 -1.26 -3.20 8.67
C GLN A 41 -0.89 -4.03 7.43
N GLY A 42 -0.17 -3.40 6.53
CA GLY A 42 0.60 -4.11 5.54
C GLY A 42 1.67 -4.83 6.34
N VAL A 43 1.67 -6.13 6.28
CA VAL A 43 2.86 -6.89 6.62
C VAL A 43 4.01 -6.13 5.96
N PRO A 44 5.04 -5.68 6.70
CA PRO A 44 6.16 -5.01 6.07
C PRO A 44 6.81 -6.01 5.13
N VAL A 45 6.37 -5.98 3.90
CA VAL A 45 7.10 -6.63 2.83
C VAL A 45 8.31 -5.72 2.65
N ASN A 46 9.42 -6.11 3.23
CA ASN A 46 10.71 -5.57 2.85
C ASN A 46 10.88 -5.91 1.37
N LEU A 47 10.35 -5.04 0.53
CA LEU A 47 10.76 -5.02 -0.85
C LEU A 47 12.26 -4.76 -0.80
N PRO A 48 13.11 -5.70 -1.21
CA PRO A 48 14.50 -5.38 -1.37
C PRO A 48 14.51 -4.15 -2.26
N ARG A 49 15.13 -3.09 -1.80
CA ARG A 49 15.50 -1.96 -2.65
C ARG A 49 16.46 -2.52 -3.68
N GLY A 50 15.89 -3.16 -4.71
CA GLY A 50 16.62 -3.36 -5.93
C GLY A 50 16.88 -1.97 -6.45
N GLU A 51 18.10 -1.51 -6.37
CA GLU A 51 18.59 -0.63 -7.41
C GLU A 51 18.03 -1.22 -8.69
N ALA A 52 17.51 -0.37 -9.57
CA ALA A 52 17.11 -0.77 -10.90
C ALA A 52 18.37 -1.26 -11.61
N SER A 53 18.90 -2.36 -11.13
CA SER A 53 19.86 -3.18 -11.82
C SER A 53 19.12 -3.60 -13.04
N GLU A 54 19.61 -3.21 -14.18
CA GLU A 54 19.15 -3.63 -15.48
C GLU A 54 18.70 -5.07 -15.36
N LEU A 55 17.39 -5.27 -15.37
CA LEU A 55 16.78 -6.59 -15.33
C LEU A 55 17.29 -7.26 -16.62
N ASN A 56 18.25 -8.14 -16.46
CA ASN A 56 18.70 -8.94 -17.58
C ASN A 56 17.49 -9.70 -18.11
N PRO A 57 16.97 -9.36 -19.29
CA PRO A 57 15.78 -10.02 -19.83
C PRO A 57 15.97 -11.53 -19.98
N ASP A 58 17.20 -11.99 -20.07
CA ASP A 58 17.54 -13.40 -20.18
C ASP A 58 17.41 -14.18 -18.84
N GLN A 59 17.26 -13.50 -17.72
CA GLN A 59 17.17 -14.12 -16.38
C GLN A 59 15.85 -13.78 -15.66
N SER A 60 14.89 -13.25 -16.37
CA SER A 60 13.58 -12.94 -15.80
C SER A 60 12.47 -13.69 -16.52
N ARG A 61 11.47 -14.14 -15.75
CA ARG A 61 10.27 -14.73 -16.31
C ARG A 61 9.06 -13.92 -15.86
N ILE A 62 8.07 -13.83 -16.70
CA ILE A 62 6.91 -12.98 -16.49
C ILE A 62 5.66 -13.83 -16.32
N ILE A 63 4.99 -13.67 -15.19
CA ILE A 63 3.67 -14.22 -14.94
C ILE A 63 2.65 -13.10 -15.12
N THR A 64 1.66 -13.31 -15.96
CA THR A 64 0.60 -12.34 -16.20
C THR A 64 -0.75 -12.92 -15.79
N LEU A 65 -1.51 -12.14 -15.02
CA LEU A 65 -2.91 -12.41 -14.72
C LEU A 65 -3.77 -11.38 -15.45
N ASP A 66 -4.70 -11.87 -16.27
CA ASP A 66 -5.66 -10.99 -16.92
C ASP A 66 -6.92 -10.74 -16.05
N LEU A 67 -7.76 -9.81 -16.47
CA LEU A 67 -9.04 -9.47 -15.83
C LEU A 67 -9.96 -10.66 -15.57
N LYS A 68 -9.86 -11.70 -16.35
CA LYS A 68 -10.68 -12.92 -16.22
C LYS A 68 -10.06 -13.95 -15.27
N GLY A 69 -8.93 -13.62 -14.65
CA GLY A 69 -8.18 -14.53 -13.78
C GLY A 69 -7.42 -15.61 -14.55
N ARG A 70 -7.21 -15.43 -15.86
CA ARG A 70 -6.41 -16.38 -16.65
C ARG A 70 -4.93 -16.10 -16.44
N LEU A 71 -4.19 -17.17 -16.34
CA LEU A 71 -2.77 -17.16 -16.07
C LEU A 71 -1.97 -17.36 -17.34
N PHE A 72 -0.91 -16.59 -17.48
CA PHE A 72 0.05 -16.70 -18.58
C PHE A 72 1.47 -16.69 -18.01
N LEU A 73 2.29 -17.58 -18.50
CA LEU A 73 3.73 -17.61 -18.24
C LEU A 73 4.48 -17.30 -19.56
N ASP A 74 5.22 -16.19 -19.58
CA ASP A 74 5.89 -15.70 -20.80
C ASP A 74 4.96 -15.65 -22.02
N ASP A 75 3.75 -15.12 -21.82
CA ASP A 75 2.68 -14.96 -22.81
C ASP A 75 2.02 -16.29 -23.29
N LEU A 76 2.35 -17.41 -22.67
CA LEU A 76 1.72 -18.71 -22.92
C LEU A 76 0.69 -19.02 -21.83
N PRO A 77 -0.55 -19.43 -22.21
CA PRO A 77 -1.55 -19.79 -21.23
C PRO A 77 -1.10 -21.01 -20.41
N ILE A 78 -1.30 -20.92 -19.10
CA ILE A 78 -0.88 -21.96 -18.16
C ILE A 78 -1.94 -22.11 -17.05
N THR A 79 -2.06 -23.28 -16.49
CA THR A 79 -2.88 -23.52 -15.30
C THR A 79 -2.11 -23.26 -14.01
N GLU A 80 -2.81 -23.07 -12.90
CA GLU A 80 -2.14 -22.90 -11.59
C GLU A 80 -1.30 -24.11 -11.21
N GLU A 81 -1.75 -25.31 -11.53
CA GLU A 81 -1.04 -26.55 -11.25
C GLU A 81 0.24 -26.67 -12.08
N GLU A 82 0.17 -26.35 -13.36
CA GLU A 82 1.32 -26.31 -14.25
C GLU A 82 2.31 -25.21 -13.84
N LEU A 83 1.82 -24.06 -13.44
CA LEU A 83 2.65 -22.97 -12.92
C LEU A 83 3.39 -23.41 -11.65
N ALA A 84 2.71 -24.06 -10.72
CA ALA A 84 3.32 -24.53 -9.48
C ALA A 84 4.44 -25.54 -9.79
N ALA A 85 4.22 -26.47 -10.71
CA ALA A 85 5.23 -27.44 -11.12
C ALA A 85 6.43 -26.77 -11.80
N GLU A 86 6.18 -25.83 -12.70
CA GLU A 86 7.22 -25.07 -13.39
C GLU A 86 8.06 -24.22 -12.44
N MET A 87 7.42 -23.56 -11.50
CA MET A 87 8.11 -22.73 -10.49
C MET A 87 8.92 -23.59 -9.53
N GLN A 88 8.44 -24.75 -9.15
CA GLN A 88 9.20 -25.68 -8.32
C GLN A 88 10.46 -26.20 -9.04
N ALA A 89 10.34 -26.52 -10.32
CA ALA A 89 11.46 -26.91 -11.14
C ALA A 89 12.48 -25.76 -11.28
N LEU A 90 11.99 -24.55 -11.51
CA LEU A 90 12.83 -23.36 -11.63
C LEU A 90 13.54 -23.03 -10.32
N GLY A 91 12.85 -23.10 -9.20
CA GLY A 91 13.42 -22.83 -7.87
C GLY A 91 14.52 -23.81 -7.48
N ARG A 92 14.51 -25.03 -8.03
CA ARG A 92 15.57 -26.02 -7.86
C ARG A 92 16.75 -25.81 -8.82
N ALA A 93 16.45 -25.44 -10.05
CA ALA A 93 17.46 -25.30 -11.11
C ALA A 93 18.19 -23.95 -11.02
N ASP A 94 17.46 -22.88 -10.80
CA ASP A 94 17.99 -21.51 -10.71
C ASP A 94 17.19 -20.66 -9.72
N PRO A 95 17.53 -20.69 -8.43
CA PRO A 95 16.82 -19.94 -7.40
C PRO A 95 17.01 -18.43 -7.52
N ASP A 96 17.97 -17.97 -8.30
CA ASP A 96 18.27 -16.54 -8.51
C ASP A 96 17.47 -15.90 -9.66
N THR A 97 16.70 -16.68 -10.37
CA THR A 97 15.81 -16.16 -11.42
C THR A 97 14.79 -15.18 -10.84
N THR A 98 14.65 -14.03 -11.47
CA THR A 98 13.67 -13.03 -11.07
C THR A 98 12.32 -13.31 -11.73
N ILE A 99 11.28 -13.40 -10.93
CA ILE A 99 9.91 -13.56 -11.41
C ILE A 99 9.20 -12.21 -11.33
N LEU A 100 8.74 -11.74 -12.47
CA LEU A 100 7.92 -10.54 -12.56
C LEU A 100 6.45 -10.95 -12.62
N VAL A 101 5.67 -10.50 -11.65
CA VAL A 101 4.23 -10.74 -11.63
C VAL A 101 3.52 -9.49 -12.13
N ARG A 102 2.80 -9.62 -13.23
CA ARG A 102 1.98 -8.58 -13.82
C ARG A 102 0.52 -8.94 -13.62
N ALA A 103 -0.22 -8.11 -12.92
CA ALA A 103 -1.63 -8.30 -12.64
C ALA A 103 -2.41 -7.07 -13.07
N ASP A 104 -3.63 -7.29 -13.57
CA ASP A 104 -4.55 -6.21 -13.87
C ASP A 104 -5.03 -5.55 -12.58
N GLU A 105 -5.20 -4.22 -12.59
CA GLU A 105 -5.62 -3.44 -11.41
C GLU A 105 -7.01 -3.79 -10.89
N GLU A 106 -7.89 -4.26 -11.75
CA GLU A 106 -9.26 -4.66 -11.37
C GLU A 106 -9.35 -6.10 -10.84
N LEU A 107 -8.24 -6.83 -10.81
CA LEU A 107 -8.20 -8.18 -10.28
C LEU A 107 -8.45 -8.21 -8.77
N GLN A 108 -9.15 -9.23 -8.33
CA GLN A 108 -9.30 -9.47 -6.89
C GLN A 108 -7.93 -9.76 -6.26
N TYR A 109 -7.67 -9.09 -5.16
CA TYR A 109 -6.42 -9.26 -4.39
C TYR A 109 -6.10 -10.74 -4.08
N GLY A 110 -7.13 -11.56 -3.81
CA GLY A 110 -6.99 -12.98 -3.56
C GLY A 110 -6.29 -13.76 -4.69
N ASN A 111 -6.52 -13.38 -5.94
CA ASN A 111 -5.87 -14.02 -7.08
C ASN A 111 -4.37 -13.75 -7.11
N VAL A 112 -3.98 -12.52 -6.81
CA VAL A 112 -2.56 -12.13 -6.72
C VAL A 112 -1.88 -12.87 -5.57
N VAL A 113 -2.53 -12.93 -4.41
CA VAL A 113 -2.01 -13.66 -3.24
C VAL A 113 -1.82 -15.14 -3.54
N ALA A 114 -2.72 -15.77 -4.29
CA ALA A 114 -2.60 -17.17 -4.68
C ALA A 114 -1.31 -17.43 -5.49
N ILE A 115 -0.99 -16.53 -6.42
CA ILE A 115 0.25 -16.60 -7.20
C ILE A 115 1.49 -16.38 -6.34
N MET A 116 1.45 -15.38 -5.46
CA MET A 116 2.54 -15.12 -4.53
C MET A 116 2.82 -16.31 -3.63
N LYS A 117 1.76 -17.03 -3.21
CA LYS A 117 1.89 -18.25 -2.43
C LYS A 117 2.57 -19.36 -3.22
N ILE A 118 2.20 -19.56 -4.47
CA ILE A 118 2.84 -20.54 -5.36
C ILE A 118 4.33 -20.26 -5.49
N LEU A 119 4.71 -19.01 -5.69
CA LEU A 119 6.11 -18.60 -5.79
C LEU A 119 6.85 -18.79 -4.46
N HIS A 120 6.22 -18.49 -3.36
CA HIS A 120 6.79 -18.70 -2.03
C HIS A 120 7.05 -20.19 -1.74
N ASP A 121 6.08 -21.03 -2.03
CA ASP A 121 6.19 -22.48 -1.83
C ASP A 121 7.27 -23.11 -2.76
N ALA A 122 7.48 -22.53 -3.92
CA ALA A 122 8.55 -22.91 -4.85
C ALA A 122 9.94 -22.40 -4.43
N LYS A 123 10.04 -21.63 -3.34
CA LYS A 123 11.28 -21.01 -2.83
C LYS A 123 11.96 -20.09 -3.82
N ILE A 124 11.17 -19.36 -4.60
CA ILE A 124 11.68 -18.29 -5.46
C ILE A 124 12.13 -17.12 -4.58
N ALA A 125 13.42 -16.77 -4.69
CA ALA A 125 14.02 -15.75 -3.84
C ALA A 125 13.74 -14.31 -4.33
N ARG A 126 13.56 -14.14 -5.63
CA ARG A 126 13.39 -12.84 -6.26
C ARG A 126 12.06 -12.76 -6.99
N MET A 127 11.16 -11.91 -6.51
CA MET A 127 9.90 -11.63 -7.17
C MET A 127 9.62 -10.14 -7.11
N ALA A 128 9.05 -9.59 -8.17
CA ALA A 128 8.63 -8.21 -8.22
C ALA A 128 7.22 -8.12 -8.83
N LEU A 129 6.38 -7.30 -8.23
CA LEU A 129 5.07 -6.98 -8.76
C LEU A 129 5.21 -5.78 -9.70
N VAL A 130 4.85 -5.96 -10.96
CA VAL A 130 4.84 -4.88 -11.94
C VAL A 130 3.47 -4.21 -11.91
N THR A 131 3.45 -2.97 -11.46
CA THR A 131 2.28 -2.11 -11.53
C THR A 131 2.43 -1.17 -12.72
N GLN A 132 1.34 -0.89 -13.41
CA GLN A 132 1.38 0.17 -14.41
C GLN A 132 1.48 1.53 -13.67
N PRO A 133 2.36 2.43 -14.12
CA PRO A 133 2.32 3.79 -13.62
C PRO A 133 0.97 4.39 -14.00
N GLU A 134 0.31 4.96 -13.00
CA GLU A 134 -0.91 5.73 -13.16
C GLU A 134 -0.63 6.85 -14.20
N ASN A 135 -1.25 6.76 -15.35
CA ASN A 135 -1.19 7.83 -16.34
C ASN A 135 -1.93 9.03 -15.76
N GLN A 136 -1.17 9.99 -15.27
CA GLN A 136 -1.70 11.32 -14.95
C GLN A 136 -2.05 12.07 -16.23
#